data_c0baf7af690cc0ba239a4eeb0b2acf61
#
_entry.id   c0baf7af690cc0ba239a4eeb0b2acf61
#
_cell.length_a   1.000
_cell.length_b   1.000
_cell.length_c   1.000
_cell.angle_alpha   90.00
_cell.angle_beta   90.00
_cell.angle_gamma   90.00
#
_symmetry.space_group_name_H-M   'P 1'
#
loop_
_entity.id
_entity.type
_entity.pdbx_description
1 polymer ?
#
loop_
_entity_poly.entity_id
_entity_poly.type
_entity_poly.pdbx_seq_one_letter_code
_entity_poly.pdbx_strand_id
1 'polypeptide(L)'
;MGNEYIYIQDTGKQVISTKGRKAEVSCVERNAFRTVVEIRHKMMVPSGMGEELQRQREMCIDPYTRVANRSFELVEMDVKTVLTLEKSAKGLRVATTICNQAKDHRVRVIFPTGLHTSMHMADSAFEVVRRNNRHNDTWTNPCGCERQQCFAAMEDEKGGLLVANRGLYEYEI
;
A
#
# COMPACT_ATOMS: atom_id res chain seq x y z
N MET A 1 10.89 -9.12 -7.79
CA MET A 1 11.74 -10.26 -8.24
C MET A 1 11.33 -11.59 -7.62
N GLY A 2 10.53 -11.58 -6.57
CA GLY A 2 9.98 -12.76 -5.93
C GLY A 2 8.91 -13.50 -6.75
N ASN A 3 7.88 -13.96 -6.09
CA ASN A 3 6.70 -14.61 -6.66
C ASN A 3 5.42 -14.04 -6.01
N GLU A 4 4.28 -14.69 -6.19
CA GLU A 4 2.99 -14.28 -5.63
C GLU A 4 2.94 -14.31 -4.09
N TYR A 5 3.83 -15.05 -3.43
CA TYR A 5 3.90 -15.18 -1.97
C TYR A 5 4.99 -14.32 -1.35
N ILE A 6 6.06 -14.02 -2.11
CA ILE A 6 7.23 -13.32 -1.59
C ILE A 6 7.52 -12.12 -2.47
N TYR A 7 7.31 -10.92 -1.93
CA TYR A 7 7.72 -9.69 -2.60
C TYR A 7 9.22 -9.45 -2.39
N ILE A 8 9.97 -9.37 -3.48
CA ILE A 8 11.38 -8.96 -3.49
C ILE A 8 11.52 -7.77 -4.41
N GLN A 9 11.96 -6.64 -3.85
CA GLN A 9 12.13 -5.39 -4.57
C GLN A 9 13.20 -5.53 -5.66
N ASP A 10 13.05 -4.79 -6.74
CA ASP A 10 14.05 -4.68 -7.81
C ASP A 10 15.39 -4.13 -7.28
N THR A 11 16.47 -4.35 -8.00
CA THR A 11 17.82 -3.92 -7.62
C THR A 11 17.92 -2.40 -7.45
N GLY A 12 17.21 -1.64 -8.30
CA GLY A 12 17.14 -0.17 -8.23
C GLY A 12 16.27 0.37 -7.09
N LYS A 13 15.53 -0.51 -6.38
CA LYS A 13 14.62 -0.16 -5.28
C LYS A 13 13.65 0.98 -5.65
N GLN A 14 13.16 0.96 -6.88
CA GLN A 14 12.32 2.03 -7.41
C GLN A 14 10.97 2.10 -6.68
N VAL A 15 10.64 3.30 -6.19
CA VAL A 15 9.35 3.63 -5.60
C VAL A 15 8.71 4.76 -6.38
N ILE A 16 7.48 4.56 -6.86
CA ILE A 16 6.68 5.56 -7.54
C ILE A 16 5.49 5.90 -6.66
N SER A 17 5.28 7.18 -6.38
CA SER A 17 4.26 7.65 -5.44
C SER A 17 3.42 8.77 -6.05
N THR A 18 2.18 8.92 -5.58
CA THR A 18 1.31 10.06 -5.86
C THR A 18 1.72 11.33 -5.09
N LYS A 19 2.59 11.19 -4.07
CA LYS A 19 3.05 12.32 -3.26
C LYS A 19 3.71 13.40 -4.14
N GLY A 20 3.20 14.63 -4.04
CA GLY A 20 3.68 15.77 -4.80
C GLY A 20 3.25 15.78 -6.28
N ARG A 21 2.46 14.83 -6.73
CA ARG A 21 1.89 14.82 -8.08
C ARG A 21 0.56 15.59 -8.12
N LYS A 22 0.27 16.21 -9.27
CA LYS A 22 -1.02 16.85 -9.50
C LYS A 22 -2.13 15.80 -9.51
N ALA A 23 -3.22 16.09 -8.81
CA ALA A 23 -4.45 15.31 -8.82
C ALA A 23 -5.58 16.11 -9.44
N GLU A 24 -6.50 15.43 -10.10
CA GLU A 24 -7.82 15.98 -10.42
C GLU A 24 -8.73 15.72 -9.23
N VAL A 25 -9.32 16.78 -8.68
CA VAL A 25 -10.21 16.67 -7.52
C VAL A 25 -11.55 17.28 -7.86
N SER A 26 -12.62 16.51 -7.66
CA SER A 26 -14.00 16.97 -7.90
C SER A 26 -14.92 16.59 -6.75
N CYS A 27 -15.83 17.50 -6.39
CA CYS A 27 -16.92 17.21 -5.48
C CYS A 27 -18.09 16.65 -6.31
N VAL A 28 -18.31 15.34 -6.23
CA VAL A 28 -19.31 14.62 -7.02
C VAL A 28 -20.72 14.79 -6.45
N GLU A 29 -20.79 14.87 -5.12
CA GLU A 29 -22.05 15.05 -4.41
C GLU A 29 -21.81 15.85 -3.13
N ARG A 30 -22.73 16.77 -2.85
CA ARG A 30 -22.77 17.52 -1.59
C ARG A 30 -24.21 17.85 -1.22
N ASN A 31 -24.67 17.29 -0.12
CA ASN A 31 -26.02 17.55 0.41
C ASN A 31 -26.01 17.54 1.95
N ALA A 32 -27.19 17.64 2.57
CA ALA A 32 -27.34 17.67 4.03
C ALA A 32 -26.93 16.37 4.73
N PHE A 33 -26.79 15.26 4.00
CA PHE A 33 -26.55 13.93 4.55
C PHE A 33 -25.15 13.41 4.27
N ARG A 34 -24.57 13.75 3.11
CA ARG A 34 -23.23 13.28 2.73
C ARG A 34 -22.50 14.21 1.78
N THR A 35 -21.18 14.08 1.80
CA THR A 35 -20.29 14.67 0.81
C THR A 35 -19.46 13.56 0.16
N VAL A 36 -19.35 13.59 -1.16
CA VAL A 36 -18.55 12.66 -1.95
C VAL A 36 -17.54 13.43 -2.78
N VAL A 37 -16.27 13.10 -2.60
CA VAL A 37 -15.15 13.69 -3.34
C VAL A 37 -14.44 12.61 -4.14
N GLU A 38 -14.22 12.85 -5.41
CA GLU A 38 -13.40 12.00 -6.28
C GLU A 38 -12.02 12.65 -6.46
N ILE A 39 -10.98 11.84 -6.31
CA ILE A 39 -9.57 12.21 -6.54
C ILE A 39 -9.03 11.25 -7.59
N ARG A 40 -8.45 11.79 -8.66
CA ARG A 40 -7.87 11.00 -9.74
C ARG A 40 -6.42 11.35 -9.98
N HIS A 41 -5.58 10.32 -10.06
CA HIS A 41 -4.17 10.41 -10.44
C HIS A 41 -3.91 9.55 -11.67
N LYS A 42 -3.16 10.09 -12.62
CA LYS A 42 -2.57 9.36 -13.73
C LYS A 42 -1.08 9.27 -13.51
N MET A 43 -0.55 8.07 -13.51
CA MET A 43 0.87 7.82 -13.26
C MET A 43 1.46 6.99 -14.39
N MET A 44 2.62 7.41 -14.88
CA MET A 44 3.45 6.57 -15.74
C MET A 44 4.31 5.68 -14.86
N VAL A 45 4.18 4.38 -15.02
CA VAL A 45 4.91 3.36 -14.25
C VAL A 45 5.56 2.35 -15.21
N PRO A 46 6.68 1.71 -14.83
CA PRO A 46 7.26 0.64 -15.66
C PRO A 46 6.25 -0.48 -15.93
N SER A 47 6.19 -0.95 -17.16
CA SER A 47 5.27 -2.01 -17.60
C SER A 47 5.48 -3.32 -16.84
N GLY A 48 6.69 -3.56 -16.32
CA GLY A 48 7.07 -4.75 -15.59
C GLY A 48 8.54 -4.72 -15.19
N MET A 49 9.13 -5.89 -15.01
CA MET A 49 10.56 -6.06 -14.88
C MET A 49 11.22 -6.13 -16.25
N GLY A 50 12.53 -5.82 -16.32
CA GLY A 50 13.33 -6.01 -17.52
C GLY A 50 13.52 -7.50 -17.86
N GLU A 51 13.94 -7.77 -19.08
CA GLU A 51 14.14 -9.14 -19.62
C GLU A 51 15.10 -9.99 -18.80
N GLU A 52 16.02 -9.35 -18.10
CA GLU A 52 16.99 -10.01 -17.24
C GLU A 52 16.34 -10.87 -16.15
N LEU A 53 15.20 -10.44 -15.60
CA LEU A 53 14.48 -11.24 -14.63
C LEU A 53 13.97 -12.56 -15.25
N GLN A 54 13.49 -12.52 -16.48
CA GLN A 54 12.99 -13.72 -17.17
C GLN A 54 14.12 -14.71 -17.41
N ARG A 55 15.27 -14.24 -17.88
CA ARG A 55 16.47 -15.10 -18.07
C ARG A 55 16.91 -15.77 -16.76
N GLN A 56 16.91 -15.02 -15.65
CA GLN A 56 17.29 -15.58 -14.35
C GLN A 56 16.27 -16.58 -13.81
N ARG A 57 14.99 -16.41 -14.13
CA ARG A 57 13.94 -17.40 -13.81
C ARG A 57 14.14 -18.71 -14.60
N GLU A 58 14.43 -18.61 -15.89
CA GLU A 58 14.72 -19.76 -16.76
C GLU A 58 15.97 -20.52 -16.32
N MET A 59 16.98 -19.81 -15.83
CA MET A 59 18.18 -20.38 -15.23
C MET A 59 17.99 -20.91 -13.81
N CYS A 60 16.76 -20.86 -13.25
CA CYS A 60 16.43 -21.28 -11.90
C CYS A 60 17.28 -20.60 -10.80
N ILE A 61 17.72 -19.36 -11.02
CA ILE A 61 18.45 -18.59 -10.02
C ILE A 61 17.54 -18.32 -8.81
N ASP A 62 18.11 -18.49 -7.61
CA ASP A 62 17.41 -18.25 -6.35
C ASP A 62 16.82 -16.83 -6.30
N PRO A 63 15.52 -16.64 -5.95
CA PRO A 63 14.85 -15.35 -5.94
C PRO A 63 15.57 -14.28 -5.10
N TYR A 64 16.24 -14.66 -4.01
CA TYR A 64 16.93 -13.73 -3.13
C TYR A 64 18.28 -13.23 -3.70
N THR A 65 18.83 -13.93 -4.69
CA THR A 65 20.10 -13.58 -5.33
C THR A 65 19.92 -12.94 -6.70
N ARG A 66 18.68 -12.83 -7.20
CA ARG A 66 18.39 -12.23 -8.50
C ARG A 66 18.74 -10.75 -8.51
N VAL A 67 19.29 -10.31 -9.64
CA VAL A 67 19.65 -8.92 -9.92
C VAL A 67 18.93 -8.48 -11.19
N ALA A 68 17.88 -7.69 -11.05
CA ALA A 68 17.12 -7.17 -12.16
C ALA A 68 16.50 -5.81 -11.83
N ASN A 69 16.37 -4.98 -12.86
CA ASN A 69 15.75 -3.66 -12.77
C ASN A 69 14.39 -3.65 -13.46
N ARG A 70 13.65 -2.58 -13.23
CA ARG A 70 12.36 -2.32 -13.90
C ARG A 70 12.57 -2.08 -15.39
N SER A 71 11.56 -2.41 -16.19
CA SER A 71 11.52 -2.08 -17.61
C SER A 71 11.58 -0.57 -17.84
N PHE A 72 12.20 -0.16 -18.94
CA PHE A 72 12.15 1.24 -19.41
C PHE A 72 10.84 1.57 -20.10
N GLU A 73 10.10 0.57 -20.55
CA GLU A 73 8.77 0.76 -21.10
C GLU A 73 7.81 1.20 -20.01
N LEU A 74 7.09 2.30 -20.27
CA LEU A 74 6.15 2.87 -19.33
C LEU A 74 4.72 2.65 -19.80
N VAL A 75 3.83 2.34 -18.85
CA VAL A 75 2.39 2.26 -19.06
C VAL A 75 1.66 3.23 -18.12
N GLU A 76 0.50 3.71 -18.53
CA GLU A 76 -0.33 4.57 -17.70
C GLU A 76 -1.08 3.71 -16.66
N MET A 77 -1.05 4.15 -15.42
CA MET A 77 -1.86 3.62 -14.32
C MET A 77 -2.79 4.73 -13.85
N ASP A 78 -4.10 4.52 -14.02
CA ASP A 78 -5.13 5.42 -13.51
C ASP A 78 -5.57 4.96 -12.11
N VAL A 79 -5.50 5.86 -11.13
CA VAL A 79 -5.88 5.63 -9.74
C VAL A 79 -6.99 6.60 -9.38
N LYS A 80 -8.19 6.07 -9.18
CA LYS A 80 -9.36 6.81 -8.75
C LYS A 80 -9.69 6.49 -7.30
N THR A 81 -9.71 7.50 -6.45
CA THR A 81 -10.11 7.37 -5.04
C THR A 81 -11.37 8.18 -4.78
N VAL A 82 -12.39 7.54 -4.27
CA VAL A 82 -13.65 8.16 -3.84
C VAL A 82 -13.69 8.21 -2.34
N LEU A 83 -13.81 9.41 -1.81
CA LEU A 83 -13.96 9.70 -0.39
C LEU A 83 -15.42 10.01 -0.10
N THR A 84 -16.06 9.28 0.81
CA THR A 84 -17.44 9.52 1.21
C THR A 84 -17.50 9.78 2.71
N LEU A 85 -18.00 10.94 3.08
CA LEU A 85 -18.30 11.33 4.46
C LEU A 85 -19.81 11.51 4.64
N GLU A 86 -20.40 10.71 5.51
CA GLU A 86 -21.82 10.81 5.87
C GLU A 86 -21.98 11.58 7.18
N LYS A 87 -23.10 12.27 7.35
CA LYS A 87 -23.38 13.19 8.49
C LYS A 87 -23.18 12.54 9.87
N SER A 88 -23.52 11.27 10.01
CA SER A 88 -23.44 10.55 11.28
C SER A 88 -22.36 9.48 11.30
N ALA A 89 -21.48 9.45 10.29
CA ALA A 89 -20.42 8.47 10.21
C ALA A 89 -19.32 8.76 11.23
N LYS A 90 -18.81 7.70 11.85
CA LYS A 90 -17.64 7.78 12.76
C LYS A 90 -16.29 7.76 12.02
N GLY A 91 -16.32 7.65 10.70
CA GLY A 91 -15.13 7.59 9.88
C GLY A 91 -15.41 7.93 8.42
N LEU A 92 -14.35 8.11 7.67
CA LEU A 92 -14.35 8.37 6.24
C LEU A 92 -14.30 7.05 5.48
N ARG A 93 -15.24 6.83 4.55
CA ARG A 93 -15.16 5.71 3.62
C ARG A 93 -14.23 6.09 2.47
N VAL A 94 -13.29 5.20 2.17
CA VAL A 94 -12.32 5.34 1.08
C VAL A 94 -12.50 4.16 0.13
N ALA A 95 -12.78 4.42 -1.14
CA ALA A 95 -12.86 3.42 -2.18
C ALA A 95 -11.86 3.78 -3.29
N THR A 96 -10.87 2.91 -3.51
CA THR A 96 -9.84 3.14 -4.53
C THR A 96 -9.97 2.11 -5.64
N THR A 97 -10.06 2.58 -6.87
CA THR A 97 -10.04 1.78 -8.09
C THR A 97 -8.73 2.05 -8.81
N ILE A 98 -8.03 0.98 -9.18
CA ILE A 98 -6.75 1.06 -9.90
C ILE A 98 -6.92 0.34 -11.23
N CYS A 99 -6.74 1.07 -12.34
CA CYS A 99 -6.62 0.47 -13.68
C CYS A 99 -5.17 0.04 -13.87
N ASN A 100 -4.88 -1.21 -13.46
CA ASN A 100 -3.53 -1.73 -13.45
C ASN A 100 -3.14 -2.33 -14.80
N GLN A 101 -2.20 -1.70 -15.50
CA GLN A 101 -1.62 -2.16 -16.75
C GLN A 101 -0.20 -2.73 -16.57
N ALA A 102 0.37 -2.63 -15.38
CA ALA A 102 1.75 -3.02 -15.10
C ALA A 102 1.84 -4.39 -14.40
N LYS A 103 3.01 -5.01 -14.48
CA LYS A 103 3.33 -6.31 -13.86
C LYS A 103 4.44 -6.17 -12.82
N ASP A 104 4.63 -7.20 -12.02
CA ASP A 104 5.77 -7.39 -11.11
C ASP A 104 5.97 -6.21 -10.14
N HIS A 105 4.91 -5.67 -9.56
CA HIS A 105 4.97 -4.60 -8.56
C HIS A 105 4.02 -4.87 -7.40
N ARG A 106 4.23 -4.15 -6.32
CA ARG A 106 3.31 -4.09 -5.18
C ARG A 106 2.73 -2.69 -5.06
N VAL A 107 1.42 -2.60 -4.89
CA VAL A 107 0.71 -1.34 -4.63
C VAL A 107 0.45 -1.23 -3.14
N ARG A 108 0.69 -0.04 -2.59
CA ARG A 108 0.41 0.29 -1.19
C ARG A 108 -0.37 1.59 -1.10
N VAL A 109 -1.34 1.64 -0.21
CA VAL A 109 -2.00 2.88 0.21
C VAL A 109 -1.35 3.33 1.50
N ILE A 110 -0.78 4.53 1.50
CA ILE A 110 -0.03 5.08 2.63
C ILE A 110 -0.89 6.13 3.34
N PHE A 111 -1.00 6.02 4.65
CA PHE A 111 -1.67 6.96 5.54
C PHE A 111 -0.62 7.63 6.44
N PRO A 112 -0.06 8.79 6.06
CA PRO A 112 0.88 9.52 6.89
C PRO A 112 0.16 10.06 8.12
N THR A 113 0.41 9.50 9.29
CA THR A 113 -0.29 9.85 10.52
C THR A 113 0.36 11.01 11.26
N GLY A 114 1.69 11.15 11.18
CA GLY A 114 2.45 12.08 12.01
C GLY A 114 2.44 11.72 13.51
N LEU A 115 1.96 10.52 13.87
CA LEU A 115 1.93 10.02 15.24
C LEU A 115 3.32 9.54 15.68
N HIS A 116 3.66 9.76 16.93
CA HIS A 116 4.92 9.36 17.54
C HIS A 116 4.68 8.26 18.57
N THR A 117 4.62 7.02 18.10
CA THR A 117 4.44 5.83 18.94
C THR A 117 5.36 4.71 18.49
N SER A 118 5.80 3.88 19.43
CA SER A 118 6.61 2.68 19.14
C SER A 118 5.77 1.44 18.93
N MET A 119 4.47 1.53 19.14
CA MET A 119 3.55 0.40 19.06
C MET A 119 2.32 0.74 18.22
N HIS A 120 1.74 -0.29 17.66
CA HIS A 120 0.45 -0.24 16.99
C HIS A 120 -0.45 -1.39 17.45
N MET A 121 -1.70 -1.33 17.07
CA MET A 121 -2.71 -2.36 17.34
C MET A 121 -3.23 -2.92 16.03
N ALA A 122 -3.49 -4.20 16.00
CA ALA A 122 -4.19 -4.84 14.89
C ALA A 122 -5.14 -5.91 15.42
N ASP A 123 -6.24 -6.13 14.71
CA ASP A 123 -7.12 -7.24 15.08
C ASP A 123 -6.54 -8.58 14.62
N SER A 124 -6.75 -9.59 15.44
CA SER A 124 -6.41 -10.98 15.20
C SER A 124 -7.67 -11.84 15.37
N ALA A 125 -7.55 -13.15 15.21
CA ALA A 125 -8.69 -14.05 15.16
C ALA A 125 -9.63 -13.96 16.39
N PHE A 126 -9.10 -13.63 17.57
CA PHE A 126 -9.90 -13.60 18.82
C PHE A 126 -9.53 -12.43 19.75
N GLU A 127 -8.62 -11.57 19.35
CA GLU A 127 -8.12 -10.48 20.19
C GLU A 127 -7.61 -9.29 19.37
N VAL A 128 -7.40 -8.17 20.03
CA VAL A 128 -6.63 -7.05 19.49
C VAL A 128 -5.21 -7.16 20.02
N VAL A 129 -4.26 -7.41 19.12
CA VAL A 129 -2.85 -7.54 19.47
C VAL A 129 -2.14 -6.20 19.44
N ARG A 130 -1.23 -5.98 20.38
CA ARG A 130 -0.26 -4.87 20.35
C ARG A 130 1.07 -5.38 19.82
N ARG A 131 1.64 -4.64 18.87
CA ARG A 131 2.90 -4.98 18.20
C ARG A 131 3.85 -3.80 18.21
N ASN A 132 5.15 -4.10 18.22
CA ASN A 132 6.18 -3.08 18.04
C ASN A 132 6.25 -2.64 16.59
N ASN A 133 6.46 -1.34 16.35
CA ASN A 133 6.64 -0.78 14.99
C ASN A 133 8.01 -1.15 14.40
N ARG A 134 8.94 -1.62 15.22
CA ARG A 134 10.25 -2.11 14.78
C ARG A 134 10.32 -3.61 14.94
N HIS A 135 10.81 -4.27 13.90
CA HIS A 135 11.14 -5.69 13.97
C HIS A 135 12.39 -5.90 14.83
N ASN A 136 12.53 -7.11 15.34
CA ASN A 136 13.75 -7.50 16.04
C ASN A 136 14.93 -7.54 15.06
N ASP A 137 16.02 -6.88 15.41
CA ASP A 137 17.26 -6.81 14.61
C ASP A 137 17.89 -8.18 14.36
N THR A 138 17.49 -9.20 15.12
CA THR A 138 17.95 -10.60 14.94
C THR A 138 17.22 -11.35 13.82
N TRP A 139 16.18 -10.78 13.24
CA TRP A 139 15.47 -11.43 12.14
C TRP A 139 16.30 -11.40 10.87
N THR A 140 16.49 -12.56 10.26
CA THR A 140 17.36 -12.72 9.09
C THR A 140 16.82 -11.99 7.85
N ASN A 141 15.51 -11.80 7.74
CA ASN A 141 14.90 -11.16 6.57
C ASN A 141 13.53 -10.55 6.93
N PRO A 142 13.49 -9.46 7.68
CA PRO A 142 12.24 -8.82 8.06
C PRO A 142 11.55 -8.25 6.83
N CYS A 143 10.34 -8.70 6.52
CA CYS A 143 9.58 -8.19 5.38
C CYS A 143 8.82 -6.89 5.67
N GLY A 144 8.72 -6.48 6.92
CA GLY A 144 7.92 -5.33 7.36
C GLY A 144 6.40 -5.52 7.25
N CYS A 145 5.97 -6.65 6.68
CA CYS A 145 4.55 -6.96 6.52
C CYS A 145 4.01 -7.67 7.76
N GLU A 146 2.92 -7.13 8.29
CA GLU A 146 2.17 -7.68 9.40
C GLU A 146 0.77 -8.12 8.94
N ARG A 147 0.08 -8.91 9.74
CA ARG A 147 -1.24 -9.45 9.41
C ARG A 147 -2.32 -8.86 10.31
N GLN A 148 -3.46 -8.60 9.71
CA GLN A 148 -4.70 -8.18 10.35
C GLN A 148 -5.89 -8.93 9.76
N GLN A 149 -7.06 -8.85 10.40
CA GLN A 149 -8.32 -9.31 9.81
C GLN A 149 -9.12 -8.15 9.24
N CYS A 150 -9.40 -7.13 10.02
CA CYS A 150 -10.27 -6.02 9.63
C CYS A 150 -9.67 -4.64 9.87
N PHE A 151 -8.72 -4.46 10.80
CA PHE A 151 -8.14 -3.14 11.05
C PHE A 151 -6.71 -3.17 11.60
N ALA A 152 -6.01 -2.07 11.34
CA ALA A 152 -4.82 -1.68 12.07
C ALA A 152 -4.99 -0.24 12.61
N ALA A 153 -4.42 0.05 13.77
CA ALA A 153 -4.56 1.35 14.43
C ALA A 153 -3.27 1.78 15.12
N MET A 154 -3.05 3.08 15.15
CA MET A 154 -1.97 3.74 15.90
C MET A 154 -2.54 4.90 16.69
N GLU A 155 -1.98 5.15 17.86
CA GLU A 155 -2.36 6.28 18.71
C GLU A 155 -1.16 6.83 19.48
N ASP A 156 -1.21 8.11 19.79
CA ASP A 156 -0.34 8.79 20.74
C ASP A 156 -1.18 9.80 21.57
N GLU A 157 -0.54 10.64 22.36
CA GLU A 157 -1.22 11.65 23.19
C GLU A 157 -2.00 12.69 22.38
N LYS A 158 -1.71 12.88 21.10
CA LYS A 158 -2.34 13.85 20.21
C LYS A 158 -3.57 13.31 19.50
N GLY A 159 -3.69 12.00 19.40
CA GLY A 159 -4.80 11.35 18.72
C GLY A 159 -4.44 10.00 18.15
N GLY A 160 -5.29 9.49 17.27
CA GLY A 160 -5.07 8.20 16.65
C GLY A 160 -5.68 8.08 15.26
N LEU A 161 -5.21 7.10 14.52
CA LEU A 161 -5.78 6.67 13.26
C LEU A 161 -6.07 5.17 13.32
N LEU A 162 -7.29 4.80 12.95
CA LEU A 162 -7.68 3.43 12.69
C LEU A 162 -8.02 3.31 11.20
N VAL A 163 -7.39 2.36 10.53
CA VAL A 163 -7.67 2.00 9.14
C VAL A 163 -8.34 0.64 9.14
N ALA A 164 -9.62 0.61 8.82
CA ALA A 164 -10.38 -0.63 8.67
C ALA A 164 -10.55 -0.99 7.19
N ASN A 165 -10.48 -2.28 6.89
CA ASN A 165 -10.69 -2.79 5.54
C ASN A 165 -11.35 -4.18 5.57
N ARG A 166 -11.72 -4.68 4.39
CA ARG A 166 -12.23 -6.03 4.23
C ARG A 166 -11.51 -6.70 3.06
N GLY A 167 -10.80 -7.80 3.36
CA GLY A 167 -10.13 -8.61 2.35
C GLY A 167 -8.69 -8.19 2.03
N LEU A 168 -8.12 -7.20 2.75
CA LEU A 168 -6.72 -6.83 2.68
C LEU A 168 -6.07 -7.20 4.02
N TYR A 169 -5.42 -8.35 4.06
CA TYR A 169 -4.93 -8.93 5.32
C TYR A 169 -3.53 -8.50 5.72
N GLU A 170 -2.84 -7.77 4.86
CA GLU A 170 -1.47 -7.31 5.10
C GLU A 170 -1.39 -5.79 5.22
N TYR A 171 -0.57 -5.34 6.17
CA TYR A 171 -0.23 -3.94 6.35
C TYR A 171 1.24 -3.79 6.75
N GLU A 172 1.76 -2.59 6.69
CA GLU A 172 3.11 -2.18 7.13
C GLU A 172 2.98 -0.92 7.99
N ILE A 173 3.85 -0.80 8.98
CA ILE A 173 3.99 0.40 9.83
C ILE A 173 5.37 1.02 9.58
#